data_f35caee0ce460e5e4d314cdf37b751ae
#
_entry.id   f35caee0ce460e5e4d314cdf37b751ae
#
_cell.length_a   1.000
_cell.length_b   1.000
_cell.length_c   1.000
_cell.angle_alpha   90.00
_cell.angle_beta   90.00
_cell.angle_gamma   90.00
#
_symmetry.space_group_name_H-M   'P 1'
#
loop_
_entity.id
_entity.type
_entity.pdbx_description
1 polymer ?
#
loop_
_entity_poly.entity_id
_entity_poly.type
_entity_poly.pdbx_seq_one_letter_code
_entity_poly.pdbx_strand_id
1 'polypeptide(L)'
;MFKLISKIDNVRDYVIYKGKPYYINTSDEIQCGEKKQMLYKTPLSPLATFNGKFYCSEWENNYKIFDENLELVEEGKDKTFLYLSKEFLETYFLDEQQKIFITALLDREENLMVLGDIDRSAISVFSNEYIYTYIKNDKTSIRAFSIQKKEHLWEFPLSSLDKGKDYNTDEEFDYEVEQFVEIYNNILWVYIERVGFIGLYIQTGELKHRILGIPKGNLLGKVDSYVDNEEFYIFYRAKFILDEKKGIIIGLIADRFFEIDLNKEKITPMLYGMWDKMEKMNLKKYGVNGNTSLQGDLLYFYNDKELQFGVLDINTKEIIYVSEPIAVVERDDSFTRLRDLKVSENKVYILDSNHTLHIFEREEQLKITT
;
A
#
# COMPACT_ATOMS: atom_id res chain seq x y z
N MET A 1 9.95 -22.49 7.23
CA MET A 1 11.17 -21.72 6.90
C MET A 1 11.02 -21.19 5.48
N PHE A 2 11.74 -20.12 5.12
CA PHE A 2 11.78 -19.64 3.74
C PHE A 2 13.14 -19.91 3.12
N LYS A 3 13.16 -20.33 1.87
CA LYS A 3 14.36 -20.60 1.10
C LYS A 3 14.42 -19.63 -0.10
N LEU A 4 15.56 -18.99 -0.31
CA LEU A 4 15.82 -18.24 -1.53
C LEU A 4 15.86 -19.20 -2.71
N ILE A 5 14.95 -19.03 -3.68
CA ILE A 5 14.85 -19.90 -4.86
C ILE A 5 15.35 -19.23 -6.14
N SER A 6 15.36 -17.89 -6.19
CA SER A 6 15.82 -17.15 -7.37
C SER A 6 16.20 -15.71 -7.01
N LYS A 7 17.11 -15.14 -7.82
CA LYS A 7 17.40 -13.71 -7.91
C LYS A 7 17.29 -13.28 -9.36
N ILE A 8 16.68 -12.13 -9.59
CA ILE A 8 16.57 -11.52 -10.92
C ILE A 8 17.17 -10.11 -10.81
N ASP A 9 18.26 -9.88 -11.53
CA ASP A 9 18.95 -8.60 -11.52
C ASP A 9 18.34 -7.63 -12.54
N ASN A 10 18.65 -6.35 -12.38
CA ASN A 10 18.23 -5.26 -13.26
C ASN A 10 16.71 -5.04 -13.29
N VAL A 11 15.99 -5.34 -12.22
CA VAL A 11 14.54 -5.11 -12.09
C VAL A 11 14.29 -3.69 -11.60
N ARG A 12 13.59 -2.88 -12.38
CA ARG A 12 13.17 -1.53 -12.00
C ARG A 12 11.86 -1.53 -11.25
N ASP A 13 10.88 -2.29 -11.74
CA ASP A 13 9.55 -2.42 -11.19
C ASP A 13 8.95 -3.77 -11.56
N TYR A 14 7.99 -4.27 -10.77
CA TYR A 14 7.41 -5.58 -11.00
C TYR A 14 5.98 -5.72 -10.48
N VAL A 15 5.24 -6.64 -11.08
CA VAL A 15 3.94 -7.12 -10.58
C VAL A 15 3.95 -8.64 -10.52
N ILE A 16 3.11 -9.20 -9.65
CA ILE A 16 2.93 -10.64 -9.55
C ILE A 16 1.58 -11.01 -10.17
N TYR A 17 1.60 -11.88 -11.15
CA TYR A 17 0.39 -12.39 -11.80
C TYR A 17 0.47 -13.92 -11.93
N LYS A 18 -0.52 -14.64 -11.43
CA LYS A 18 -0.55 -16.12 -11.38
C LYS A 18 0.75 -16.73 -10.81
N GLY A 19 1.25 -16.16 -9.69
CA GLY A 19 2.47 -16.63 -9.03
C GLY A 19 3.79 -16.40 -9.79
N LYS A 20 3.77 -15.61 -10.88
CA LYS A 20 4.96 -15.27 -11.67
C LYS A 20 5.24 -13.78 -11.62
N PRO A 21 6.52 -13.36 -11.54
CA PRO A 21 6.89 -11.96 -11.66
C PRO A 21 6.91 -11.54 -13.14
N TYR A 22 6.19 -10.46 -13.44
CA TYR A 22 6.34 -9.67 -14.66
C TYR A 22 7.03 -8.38 -14.25
N TYR A 23 8.08 -7.99 -14.94
CA TYR A 23 8.90 -6.87 -14.51
C TYR A 23 9.42 -6.04 -15.67
N ILE A 24 9.68 -4.78 -15.40
CA ILE A 24 10.40 -3.89 -16.30
C ILE A 24 11.85 -3.85 -15.82
N ASN A 25 12.78 -4.13 -16.71
CA ASN A 25 14.20 -4.08 -16.39
C ASN A 25 14.80 -2.68 -16.59
N THR A 26 16.06 -2.50 -16.20
CA THR A 26 16.78 -1.23 -16.33
C THR A 26 17.11 -0.85 -17.77
N SER A 27 16.91 -1.76 -18.73
CA SER A 27 17.06 -1.53 -20.18
C SER A 27 15.74 -1.24 -20.88
N ASP A 28 14.67 -0.92 -20.09
CA ASP A 28 13.33 -0.62 -20.59
C ASP A 28 12.69 -1.78 -21.40
N GLU A 29 12.90 -3.01 -20.95
CA GLU A 29 12.19 -4.18 -21.45
C GLU A 29 11.20 -4.70 -20.40
N ILE A 30 9.98 -5.06 -20.81
CA ILE A 30 9.09 -5.88 -19.98
C ILE A 30 9.45 -7.35 -20.16
N GLN A 31 9.54 -8.10 -19.06
CA GLN A 31 9.98 -9.49 -19.06
C GLN A 31 9.13 -10.38 -18.14
N CYS A 32 9.03 -11.66 -18.54
CA CYS A 32 8.55 -12.76 -17.70
C CYS A 32 9.26 -14.06 -18.11
N GLY A 33 10.14 -14.56 -17.24
CA GLY A 33 11.03 -15.68 -17.59
C GLY A 33 11.94 -15.34 -18.77
N GLU A 34 11.92 -16.15 -19.83
CA GLU A 34 12.72 -15.93 -21.03
C GLU A 34 12.05 -14.98 -22.04
N LYS A 35 10.76 -14.71 -21.88
CA LYS A 35 10.02 -13.80 -22.77
C LYS A 35 10.31 -12.37 -22.42
N LYS A 36 10.52 -11.55 -23.44
CA LYS A 36 10.77 -10.13 -23.29
C LYS A 36 10.28 -9.31 -24.48
N GLN A 37 9.90 -8.07 -24.20
CA GLN A 37 9.49 -7.09 -25.20
C GLN A 37 10.07 -5.71 -24.87
N MET A 38 10.53 -5.01 -25.88
CA MET A 38 11.11 -3.68 -25.75
C MET A 38 10.02 -2.62 -25.57
N LEU A 39 10.21 -1.72 -24.62
CA LEU A 39 9.48 -0.45 -24.53
C LEU A 39 10.21 0.60 -25.38
N TYR A 40 9.48 1.60 -25.86
CA TYR A 40 10.10 2.66 -26.68
C TYR A 40 10.89 3.65 -25.86
N LYS A 41 10.41 3.92 -24.65
CA LYS A 41 10.97 4.91 -23.72
C LYS A 41 10.86 4.41 -22.28
N THR A 42 11.59 5.09 -21.42
CA THR A 42 11.55 4.84 -19.99
C THR A 42 10.12 4.92 -19.44
N PRO A 43 9.69 3.95 -18.63
CA PRO A 43 8.38 3.98 -18.01
C PRO A 43 8.14 5.24 -17.18
N LEU A 44 6.95 5.81 -17.32
CA LEU A 44 6.50 7.01 -16.60
C LEU A 44 5.80 6.67 -15.28
N SER A 45 5.11 5.53 -15.27
CA SER A 45 4.35 5.05 -14.11
C SER A 45 4.74 3.61 -13.78
N PRO A 46 4.42 3.13 -12.57
CA PRO A 46 4.56 1.72 -12.22
C PRO A 46 3.84 0.81 -13.23
N LEU A 47 4.40 -0.38 -13.43
CA LEU A 47 3.76 -1.43 -14.21
C LEU A 47 2.41 -1.78 -13.58
N ALA A 48 1.33 -1.65 -14.35
CA ALA A 48 0.00 -2.03 -13.89
C ALA A 48 -0.45 -3.35 -14.53
N THR A 49 -1.18 -4.16 -13.78
CA THR A 49 -1.83 -5.36 -14.32
C THR A 49 -3.32 -5.32 -14.02
N PHE A 50 -4.12 -5.59 -15.05
CA PHE A 50 -5.56 -5.59 -14.96
C PHE A 50 -6.14 -6.54 -16.01
N ASN A 51 -7.10 -7.38 -15.64
CA ASN A 51 -7.71 -8.39 -16.53
C ASN A 51 -6.72 -9.29 -17.30
N GLY A 52 -5.59 -9.63 -16.66
CA GLY A 52 -4.58 -10.46 -17.31
C GLY A 52 -3.76 -9.74 -18.38
N LYS A 53 -3.90 -8.44 -18.49
CA LYS A 53 -3.09 -7.58 -19.34
C LYS A 53 -2.11 -6.76 -18.50
N PHE A 54 -1.03 -6.32 -19.14
CA PHE A 54 0.03 -5.51 -18.55
C PHE A 54 0.12 -4.17 -19.26
N TYR A 55 -0.03 -3.10 -18.49
CA TYR A 55 -0.13 -1.74 -18.98
C TYR A 55 1.16 -1.00 -18.64
N CYS A 56 1.89 -0.60 -19.67
CA CYS A 56 3.13 0.15 -19.59
C CYS A 56 2.90 1.56 -20.10
N SER A 57 2.98 2.54 -19.21
CA SER A 57 2.96 3.97 -19.59
C SER A 57 4.39 4.46 -19.69
N GLU A 58 4.71 5.13 -20.78
CA GLU A 58 6.07 5.58 -21.13
C GLU A 58 6.15 7.11 -21.20
N TRP A 59 7.35 7.66 -21.17
CA TRP A 59 7.57 9.09 -21.40
C TRP A 59 6.93 9.58 -22.71
N GLU A 60 6.54 10.85 -22.73
CA GLU A 60 5.78 11.49 -23.83
C GLU A 60 4.39 10.87 -24.03
N ASN A 61 3.79 10.34 -22.97
CA ASN A 61 2.47 9.72 -22.94
C ASN A 61 2.29 8.58 -23.94
N ASN A 62 3.38 7.90 -24.32
CA ASN A 62 3.27 6.66 -25.06
C ASN A 62 2.80 5.54 -24.12
N TYR A 63 2.17 4.52 -24.70
CA TYR A 63 1.79 3.34 -23.93
C TYR A 63 1.86 2.07 -24.77
N LYS A 64 2.05 0.96 -24.06
CA LYS A 64 1.90 -0.40 -24.61
C LYS A 64 1.10 -1.25 -23.65
N ILE A 65 0.27 -2.12 -24.23
CA ILE A 65 -0.52 -3.11 -23.51
C ILE A 65 -0.12 -4.49 -24.02
N PHE A 66 0.25 -5.38 -23.11
CA PHE A 66 0.64 -6.75 -23.42
C PHE A 66 -0.32 -7.74 -22.77
N ASP A 67 -0.47 -8.91 -23.38
CA ASP A 67 -1.15 -10.03 -22.76
C ASP A 67 -0.24 -10.81 -21.78
N GLU A 68 -0.75 -11.91 -21.20
CA GLU A 68 0.01 -12.76 -20.28
C GLU A 68 1.20 -13.50 -20.94
N ASN A 69 1.24 -13.55 -22.26
CA ASN A 69 2.35 -14.09 -23.04
C ASN A 69 3.38 -13.05 -23.46
N LEU A 70 3.18 -11.79 -23.06
CA LEU A 70 3.89 -10.61 -23.52
C LEU A 70 3.75 -10.37 -25.03
N GLU A 71 2.65 -10.80 -25.63
CA GLU A 71 2.29 -10.39 -26.98
C GLU A 71 1.65 -9.01 -26.94
N LEU A 72 2.07 -8.13 -27.87
CA LEU A 72 1.56 -6.77 -27.95
C LEU A 72 0.08 -6.80 -28.36
N VAL A 73 -0.79 -6.28 -27.50
CA VAL A 73 -2.23 -6.17 -27.73
C VAL A 73 -2.59 -4.82 -28.33
N GLU A 74 -2.04 -3.76 -27.76
CA GLU A 74 -2.32 -2.38 -28.16
C GLU A 74 -1.09 -1.50 -27.89
N GLU A 75 -0.87 -0.51 -28.71
CA GLU A 75 0.08 0.57 -28.47
C GLU A 75 -0.47 1.89 -28.99
N GLY A 76 -0.03 3.00 -28.40
CA GLY A 76 -0.49 4.31 -28.80
C GLY A 76 0.16 5.45 -28.01
N LYS A 77 -0.51 6.61 -28.07
CA LYS A 77 -0.07 7.84 -27.38
C LYS A 77 -1.19 8.44 -26.56
N ASP A 78 -0.79 9.38 -25.71
CA ASP A 78 -1.68 10.28 -24.98
C ASP A 78 -2.55 9.58 -23.91
N LYS A 79 -2.13 8.38 -23.46
CA LYS A 79 -2.74 7.69 -22.33
C LYS A 79 -1.68 7.28 -21.31
N THR A 80 -2.06 7.39 -20.04
CA THR A 80 -1.31 6.85 -18.89
C THR A 80 -2.22 5.96 -18.08
N PHE A 81 -1.73 4.83 -17.60
CA PHE A 81 -2.50 3.86 -16.83
C PHE A 81 -1.93 3.74 -15.42
N LEU A 82 -2.83 3.69 -14.45
CA LEU A 82 -2.50 3.46 -13.04
C LEU A 82 -3.43 2.39 -12.48
N TYR A 83 -2.86 1.42 -11.79
CA TYR A 83 -3.67 0.45 -11.06
C TYR A 83 -4.43 1.17 -9.94
N LEU A 84 -5.73 0.99 -9.90
CA LEU A 84 -6.59 1.62 -8.91
C LEU A 84 -7.22 0.59 -7.95
N SER A 85 -7.88 -0.42 -8.51
CA SER A 85 -8.54 -1.46 -7.73
C SER A 85 -8.67 -2.76 -8.54
N LYS A 86 -9.26 -3.78 -7.94
CA LYS A 86 -9.59 -5.03 -8.65
C LYS A 86 -10.67 -4.84 -9.72
N GLU A 87 -11.49 -3.80 -9.59
CA GLU A 87 -12.64 -3.55 -10.48
C GLU A 87 -12.33 -2.53 -11.57
N PHE A 88 -11.34 -1.65 -11.33
CA PHE A 88 -11.02 -0.55 -12.22
C PHE A 88 -9.51 -0.33 -12.39
N LEU A 89 -9.14 -0.04 -13.63
CA LEU A 89 -7.88 0.57 -13.99
C LEU A 89 -8.13 2.04 -14.29
N GLU A 90 -7.38 2.93 -13.64
CA GLU A 90 -7.45 4.36 -13.92
C GLU A 90 -6.62 4.69 -15.15
N THR A 91 -7.15 5.53 -16.03
CA THR A 91 -6.44 6.06 -17.19
C THR A 91 -6.62 7.56 -17.30
N TYR A 92 -5.55 8.23 -17.71
CA TYR A 92 -5.55 9.65 -18.04
C TYR A 92 -5.26 9.82 -19.51
N PHE A 93 -5.96 10.70 -20.15
CA PHE A 93 -5.66 11.10 -21.53
C PHE A 93 -5.81 12.61 -21.70
N LEU A 94 -4.98 13.15 -22.61
CA LEU A 94 -5.03 14.58 -22.93
C LEU A 94 -6.18 14.85 -23.91
N ASP A 95 -7.10 15.72 -23.51
CA ASP A 95 -8.04 16.33 -24.46
C ASP A 95 -7.30 17.44 -25.21
N GLU A 96 -6.96 17.18 -26.47
CA GLU A 96 -6.21 18.12 -27.30
C GLU A 96 -6.95 19.44 -27.56
N GLN A 97 -8.29 19.42 -27.54
CA GLN A 97 -9.12 20.61 -27.77
C GLN A 97 -9.11 21.54 -26.56
N GLN A 98 -9.25 20.97 -25.38
CA GLN A 98 -9.31 21.73 -24.13
C GLN A 98 -7.94 21.89 -23.45
N LYS A 99 -6.93 21.13 -23.89
CA LYS A 99 -5.59 21.05 -23.26
C LYS A 99 -5.62 20.67 -21.78
N ILE A 100 -6.62 19.91 -21.40
CA ILE A 100 -6.76 19.35 -20.05
C ILE A 100 -6.59 17.85 -20.09
N PHE A 101 -6.20 17.29 -18.96
CA PHE A 101 -6.18 15.85 -18.84
C PHE A 101 -7.51 15.36 -18.30
N ILE A 102 -8.06 14.38 -18.94
CA ILE A 102 -9.33 13.76 -18.57
C ILE A 102 -9.03 12.45 -17.85
N THR A 103 -9.68 12.26 -16.71
CA THR A 103 -9.66 11.00 -15.98
C THR A 103 -10.77 10.09 -16.51
N ALA A 104 -10.43 8.84 -16.72
CA ALA A 104 -11.39 7.79 -17.04
C ALA A 104 -11.05 6.50 -16.29
N LEU A 105 -12.03 5.63 -16.17
CA LEU A 105 -11.89 4.29 -15.59
C LEU A 105 -12.12 3.26 -16.68
N LEU A 106 -11.28 2.23 -16.70
CA LEU A 106 -11.48 1.04 -17.48
C LEU A 106 -12.02 -0.04 -16.55
N ASP A 107 -13.22 -0.55 -16.81
CA ASP A 107 -13.81 -1.62 -16.01
C ASP A 107 -13.32 -3.02 -16.43
N ARG A 108 -13.78 -4.08 -15.76
CA ARG A 108 -13.40 -5.45 -16.08
C ARG A 108 -13.87 -5.93 -17.45
N GLU A 109 -14.87 -5.30 -18.02
CA GLU A 109 -15.38 -5.58 -19.37
C GLU A 109 -14.68 -4.71 -20.41
N GLU A 110 -13.67 -3.95 -20.01
CA GLU A 110 -12.89 -3.02 -20.83
C GLU A 110 -13.72 -1.84 -21.38
N ASN A 111 -14.83 -1.51 -20.71
CA ASN A 111 -15.57 -0.30 -21.03
C ASN A 111 -14.87 0.92 -20.41
N LEU A 112 -14.68 1.94 -21.24
CA LEU A 112 -14.10 3.20 -20.79
C LEU A 112 -15.18 4.15 -20.26
N MET A 113 -15.13 4.44 -18.98
CA MET A 113 -15.99 5.44 -18.35
C MET A 113 -15.25 6.76 -18.18
N VAL A 114 -15.57 7.74 -18.98
CA VAL A 114 -14.98 9.09 -18.87
C VAL A 114 -15.63 9.82 -17.70
N LEU A 115 -14.80 10.25 -16.76
CA LEU A 115 -15.22 10.97 -15.55
C LEU A 115 -15.10 12.49 -15.71
N GLY A 116 -14.27 12.98 -16.63
CA GLY A 116 -14.00 14.39 -16.84
C GLY A 116 -12.74 14.87 -16.14
N ASP A 117 -12.65 16.16 -15.93
CA ASP A 117 -11.59 16.81 -15.17
C ASP A 117 -11.88 16.66 -13.67
N ILE A 118 -11.57 15.49 -13.14
CA ILE A 118 -11.51 15.29 -11.69
C ILE A 118 -10.14 15.77 -11.27
N ASP A 119 -10.09 16.70 -10.32
CA ASP A 119 -8.84 17.19 -9.74
C ASP A 119 -7.92 16.00 -9.40
N ARG A 120 -6.71 16.01 -9.95
CA ARG A 120 -5.74 14.88 -9.97
C ARG A 120 -5.12 14.57 -8.61
N SER A 121 -5.88 14.60 -7.60
CA SER A 121 -5.52 14.12 -6.28
C SER A 121 -5.53 12.59 -6.24
N ALA A 122 -4.89 12.01 -5.25
CA ALA A 122 -4.91 10.56 -5.07
C ALA A 122 -6.35 10.05 -5.09
N ILE A 123 -6.72 9.38 -6.18
CA ILE A 123 -8.04 8.75 -6.33
C ILE A 123 -7.93 7.35 -5.74
N SER A 124 -8.88 7.02 -4.87
CA SER A 124 -9.08 5.66 -4.39
C SER A 124 -10.52 5.24 -4.72
N VAL A 125 -10.68 4.16 -5.46
CA VAL A 125 -12.00 3.57 -5.74
C VAL A 125 -12.19 2.41 -4.79
N PHE A 126 -13.17 2.54 -3.90
CA PHE A 126 -13.50 1.48 -2.95
C PHE A 126 -14.81 0.77 -3.29
N SER A 127 -15.60 1.33 -4.21
CA SER A 127 -16.83 0.69 -4.65
C SER A 127 -17.09 0.92 -6.15
N ASN A 128 -17.98 0.12 -6.74
CA ASN A 128 -18.40 0.29 -8.14
C ASN A 128 -19.21 1.56 -8.36
N GLU A 129 -19.62 2.26 -7.29
CA GLU A 129 -20.49 3.43 -7.36
C GLU A 129 -19.77 4.74 -7.05
N TYR A 130 -18.72 4.70 -6.23
CA TYR A 130 -18.11 5.91 -5.66
C TYR A 130 -16.59 5.88 -5.71
N ILE A 131 -16.03 7.06 -6.03
CA ILE A 131 -14.62 7.38 -5.90
C ILE A 131 -14.45 8.31 -4.70
N TYR A 132 -13.55 7.98 -3.81
CA TYR A 132 -13.18 8.85 -2.70
C TYR A 132 -11.81 9.45 -2.98
N THR A 133 -11.67 10.73 -2.76
CA THR A 133 -10.46 11.48 -3.11
C THR A 133 -10.20 12.60 -2.11
N TYR A 134 -9.00 13.13 -2.13
CA TYR A 134 -8.64 14.40 -1.52
C TYR A 134 -7.92 15.28 -2.55
N ILE A 135 -7.89 16.59 -2.36
CA ILE A 135 -7.17 17.51 -3.25
C ILE A 135 -5.68 17.34 -3.02
N LYS A 136 -4.90 17.07 -4.07
CA LYS A 136 -3.48 16.71 -4.01
C LYS A 136 -2.60 17.72 -3.24
N ASN A 137 -2.92 19.00 -3.36
CA ASN A 137 -2.18 20.08 -2.69
C ASN A 137 -2.90 20.55 -1.41
N ASP A 138 -4.07 20.00 -1.12
CA ASP A 138 -4.88 20.30 0.04
C ASP A 138 -5.50 18.99 0.54
N LYS A 139 -4.73 18.25 1.32
CA LYS A 139 -5.16 17.00 1.95
C LYS A 139 -6.12 17.21 3.12
N THR A 140 -6.68 18.40 3.23
CA THR A 140 -7.52 18.83 4.36
C THR A 140 -9.01 18.56 4.17
N SER A 141 -9.41 18.03 3.01
CA SER A 141 -10.80 17.60 2.79
C SER A 141 -10.89 16.27 2.04
N ILE A 142 -11.92 15.49 2.39
CA ILE A 142 -12.27 14.22 1.74
C ILE A 142 -13.52 14.45 0.91
N ARG A 143 -13.52 13.97 -0.32
CA ARG A 143 -14.64 14.10 -1.25
C ARG A 143 -15.09 12.75 -1.76
N ALA A 144 -16.38 12.59 -1.96
CA ALA A 144 -16.95 11.47 -2.70
C ALA A 144 -17.49 11.95 -4.04
N PHE A 145 -17.19 11.18 -5.09
CA PHE A 145 -17.67 11.41 -6.44
C PHE A 145 -18.48 10.20 -6.90
N SER A 146 -19.68 10.42 -7.45
CA SER A 146 -20.50 9.35 -8.02
C SER A 146 -20.04 9.04 -9.43
N ILE A 147 -19.63 7.81 -9.69
CA ILE A 147 -19.24 7.33 -11.02
C ILE A 147 -20.43 7.41 -11.98
N GLN A 148 -21.62 7.00 -11.52
CA GLN A 148 -22.83 6.96 -12.35
C GLN A 148 -23.36 8.36 -12.68
N LYS A 149 -23.45 9.24 -11.67
CA LYS A 149 -23.98 10.60 -11.84
C LYS A 149 -22.97 11.59 -12.41
N LYS A 150 -21.68 11.26 -12.30
CA LYS A 150 -20.53 12.12 -12.68
C LYS A 150 -20.54 13.47 -11.95
N GLU A 151 -20.86 13.44 -10.66
CA GLU A 151 -20.91 14.63 -9.81
C GLU A 151 -20.34 14.34 -8.41
N HIS A 152 -19.84 15.39 -7.75
CA HIS A 152 -19.49 15.32 -6.33
C HIS A 152 -20.75 15.20 -5.48
N LEU A 153 -20.75 14.25 -4.54
CA LEU A 153 -21.89 13.98 -3.66
C LEU A 153 -21.78 14.72 -2.33
N TRP A 154 -20.60 14.66 -1.73
CA TRP A 154 -20.32 15.28 -0.44
C TRP A 154 -18.84 15.61 -0.30
N GLU A 155 -18.56 16.51 0.63
CA GLU A 155 -17.23 16.88 1.07
C GLU A 155 -17.18 16.88 2.60
N PHE A 156 -16.13 16.33 3.17
CA PHE A 156 -15.85 16.34 4.60
C PHE A 156 -14.55 17.10 4.87
N PRO A 157 -14.63 18.33 5.43
CA PRO A 157 -13.45 19.09 5.77
C PRO A 157 -12.82 18.55 7.08
N LEU A 158 -11.52 18.27 7.08
CA LEU A 158 -10.80 17.79 8.27
C LEU A 158 -10.71 18.88 9.35
N SER A 159 -10.84 20.14 9.00
CA SER A 159 -10.94 21.26 9.95
C SER A 159 -12.11 21.13 10.93
N SER A 160 -13.12 20.30 10.60
CA SER A 160 -14.21 19.96 11.54
C SER A 160 -13.77 19.03 12.68
N LEU A 161 -12.58 18.47 12.62
CA LEU A 161 -12.00 17.60 13.64
C LEU A 161 -11.17 18.35 14.71
N ASP A 162 -11.22 19.70 14.71
CA ASP A 162 -10.29 20.54 15.46
C ASP A 162 -8.86 20.49 14.88
N LYS A 163 -7.86 20.90 15.67
CA LYS A 163 -6.45 20.82 15.29
C LYS A 163 -5.71 19.77 16.10
N GLY A 164 -4.74 19.14 15.50
CA GLY A 164 -3.77 18.32 16.19
C GLY A 164 -2.76 19.20 16.96
N LYS A 165 -2.08 18.60 17.92
CA LYS A 165 -0.92 19.23 18.59
C LYS A 165 0.31 18.36 18.39
N ASP A 166 1.40 18.98 17.95
CA ASP A 166 2.68 18.28 17.90
C ASP A 166 3.17 18.04 19.32
N TYR A 167 3.52 16.79 19.58
CA TYR A 167 3.92 16.33 20.89
C TYR A 167 5.19 16.99 21.44
N ASN A 168 6.13 17.33 20.58
CA ASN A 168 7.43 17.86 21.00
C ASN A 168 7.42 19.37 21.12
N THR A 169 6.61 20.07 20.32
CA THR A 169 6.63 21.52 20.18
C THR A 169 5.38 22.20 20.73
N ASP A 170 4.33 21.44 21.05
CA ASP A 170 2.98 21.95 21.36
C ASP A 170 2.36 22.81 20.23
N GLU A 171 2.98 22.84 19.06
CA GLU A 171 2.46 23.56 17.90
C GLU A 171 1.21 22.88 17.35
N GLU A 172 0.23 23.70 17.01
CA GLU A 172 -0.99 23.21 16.35
C GLU A 172 -0.72 22.94 14.87
N PHE A 173 -1.30 21.85 14.36
CA PHE A 173 -1.29 21.53 12.94
C PHE A 173 -2.67 21.13 12.44
N ASP A 174 -2.92 21.36 11.16
CA ASP A 174 -4.12 20.91 10.49
C ASP A 174 -3.99 19.42 10.14
N TYR A 175 -5.10 18.69 10.27
CA TYR A 175 -5.12 17.27 9.90
C TYR A 175 -5.05 17.08 8.38
N GLU A 176 -4.30 16.07 7.97
CA GLU A 176 -4.17 15.67 6.57
C GLU A 176 -4.50 14.18 6.37
N VAL A 177 -5.07 13.86 5.22
CA VAL A 177 -5.29 12.46 4.81
C VAL A 177 -3.94 11.83 4.46
N GLU A 178 -3.60 10.74 5.12
CA GLU A 178 -2.43 9.94 4.77
C GLU A 178 -2.80 8.73 3.92
N GLN A 179 -3.91 8.05 4.27
CA GLN A 179 -4.33 6.85 3.57
C GLN A 179 -5.84 6.65 3.65
N PHE A 180 -6.45 6.35 2.52
CA PHE A 180 -7.74 5.64 2.51
C PHE A 180 -7.44 4.17 2.76
N VAL A 181 -7.93 3.64 3.89
CA VAL A 181 -7.64 2.25 4.27
C VAL A 181 -8.53 1.29 3.49
N GLU A 182 -9.83 1.36 3.69
CA GLU A 182 -10.84 0.55 2.99
C GLU A 182 -12.26 0.91 3.45
N ILE A 183 -13.28 0.33 2.80
CA ILE A 183 -14.67 0.37 3.27
C ILE A 183 -14.98 -0.91 4.05
N TYR A 184 -15.60 -0.72 5.21
CA TYR A 184 -16.15 -1.83 5.99
C TYR A 184 -17.48 -1.43 6.62
N ASN A 185 -18.52 -2.25 6.44
CA ASN A 185 -19.88 -2.00 6.96
C ASN A 185 -20.42 -0.59 6.60
N ASN A 186 -20.28 -0.17 5.34
CA ASN A 186 -20.68 1.14 4.83
C ASN A 186 -19.95 2.34 5.47
N ILE A 187 -18.83 2.08 6.13
CA ILE A 187 -17.94 3.11 6.68
C ILE A 187 -16.65 3.13 5.87
N LEU A 188 -16.31 4.29 5.33
CA LEU A 188 -15.00 4.58 4.75
C LEU A 188 -14.01 4.86 5.88
N TRP A 189 -13.02 4.00 6.05
CA TRP A 189 -11.97 4.17 7.03
C TRP A 189 -10.79 4.93 6.42
N VAL A 190 -10.43 6.03 7.07
CA VAL A 190 -9.36 6.93 6.62
C VAL A 190 -8.36 7.10 7.73
N TYR A 191 -7.09 6.89 7.41
CA TYR A 191 -5.99 7.19 8.30
C TYR A 191 -5.58 8.66 8.13
N ILE A 192 -5.58 9.37 9.24
CA ILE A 192 -5.18 10.77 9.34
C ILE A 192 -3.73 10.83 9.83
N GLU A 193 -2.93 11.59 9.13
CA GLU A 193 -1.49 11.68 9.40
C GLU A 193 -1.20 11.97 10.88
N ARG A 194 -0.27 11.20 11.45
CA ARG A 194 0.23 11.29 12.84
C ARG A 194 -0.77 11.04 13.96
N VAL A 195 -2.05 10.93 13.68
CA VAL A 195 -3.07 11.04 14.73
C VAL A 195 -3.91 9.80 14.91
N GLY A 196 -4.48 9.26 13.85
CA GLY A 196 -5.38 8.12 14.01
C GLY A 196 -6.31 7.89 12.83
N PHE A 197 -7.54 7.48 13.14
CA PHE A 197 -8.50 7.10 12.12
C PHE A 197 -9.81 7.85 12.28
N ILE A 198 -10.46 8.09 11.14
CA ILE A 198 -11.86 8.47 11.10
C ILE A 198 -12.64 7.47 10.27
N GLY A 199 -13.91 7.28 10.63
CA GLY A 199 -14.87 6.50 9.87
C GLY A 199 -16.00 7.40 9.36
N LEU A 200 -16.12 7.49 8.05
CA LEU A 200 -17.16 8.29 7.38
C LEU A 200 -18.22 7.39 6.76
N TYR A 201 -19.49 7.73 6.92
CA TYR A 201 -20.57 7.02 6.24
C TYR A 201 -20.49 7.28 4.73
N ILE A 202 -20.36 6.22 3.93
CA ILE A 202 -20.01 6.33 2.50
C ILE A 202 -20.98 7.15 1.66
N GLN A 203 -22.29 7.18 2.03
CA GLN A 203 -23.31 7.84 1.25
C GLN A 203 -23.43 9.35 1.54
N THR A 204 -23.09 9.78 2.76
CA THR A 204 -23.35 11.16 3.20
C THR A 204 -22.11 11.92 3.66
N GLY A 205 -20.96 11.22 3.87
CA GLY A 205 -19.77 11.81 4.47
C GLY A 205 -19.91 12.10 5.97
N GLU A 206 -20.98 11.66 6.63
CA GLU A 206 -21.19 11.87 8.05
C GLU A 206 -20.12 11.15 8.87
N LEU A 207 -19.49 11.86 9.83
CA LEU A 207 -18.51 11.29 10.74
C LEU A 207 -19.20 10.33 11.72
N LYS A 208 -18.85 9.04 11.63
CA LYS A 208 -19.37 7.98 12.51
C LYS A 208 -18.39 7.60 13.61
N HIS A 209 -17.11 7.60 13.29
CA HIS A 209 -16.05 7.21 14.20
C HIS A 209 -14.90 8.21 14.18
N ARG A 210 -14.37 8.51 15.37
CA ARG A 210 -13.20 9.36 15.56
C ARG A 210 -12.26 8.67 16.54
N ILE A 211 -11.10 8.24 16.05
CA ILE A 211 -10.08 7.53 16.82
C ILE A 211 -8.78 8.32 16.65
N LEU A 212 -8.62 9.38 17.44
CA LEU A 212 -7.45 10.24 17.39
C LEU A 212 -6.56 9.94 18.59
N GLY A 213 -5.58 9.06 18.39
CA GLY A 213 -4.69 8.58 19.43
C GLY A 213 -5.05 7.20 19.99
N ILE A 214 -4.15 6.65 20.74
CA ILE A 214 -4.26 5.34 21.40
C ILE A 214 -4.12 5.56 22.90
N PRO A 215 -5.17 5.28 23.69
CA PRO A 215 -5.10 5.42 25.14
C PRO A 215 -3.96 4.55 25.73
N LYS A 216 -3.23 5.06 26.70
CA LYS A 216 -2.11 4.35 27.35
C LYS A 216 -2.52 2.99 27.92
N GLY A 217 -3.75 2.85 28.38
CA GLY A 217 -4.30 1.58 28.86
C GLY A 217 -4.47 0.51 27.78
N ASN A 218 -4.38 0.87 26.51
CA ASN A 218 -4.49 -0.05 25.36
C ASN A 218 -3.13 -0.50 24.83
N LEU A 219 -2.03 -0.18 25.52
CA LEU A 219 -0.70 -0.71 25.21
C LEU A 219 -0.49 -2.04 25.91
N LEU A 220 -0.16 -3.07 25.17
CA LEU A 220 0.26 -4.38 25.64
C LEU A 220 1.71 -4.67 25.23
N GLY A 221 2.56 -5.01 26.19
CA GLY A 221 3.98 -5.27 25.96
C GLY A 221 4.84 -3.99 25.99
N LYS A 222 6.11 -4.13 25.59
CA LYS A 222 7.11 -3.07 25.68
C LYS A 222 7.31 -2.40 24.31
N VAL A 223 7.25 -1.07 24.30
CA VAL A 223 7.69 -0.21 23.19
C VAL A 223 8.86 0.63 23.65
N ASP A 224 9.58 1.23 22.71
CA ASP A 224 10.65 2.17 23.06
C ASP A 224 10.09 3.37 23.84
N SER A 225 10.79 3.74 24.88
CA SER A 225 10.37 4.57 25.98
C SER A 225 10.27 6.06 25.68
N TYR A 226 9.56 6.49 24.67
CA TYR A 226 9.33 7.93 24.46
C TYR A 226 7.87 8.34 24.56
N VAL A 227 7.13 7.84 25.56
CA VAL A 227 5.78 8.34 25.74
C VAL A 227 5.41 8.39 27.24
N ASP A 228 5.67 9.52 27.82
CA ASP A 228 5.11 9.90 29.15
C ASP A 228 3.67 10.42 29.05
N ASN A 229 3.07 10.41 27.86
CA ASN A 229 1.75 10.97 27.61
C ASN A 229 0.60 9.98 27.86
N GLU A 230 -0.59 10.52 28.12
CA GLU A 230 -1.81 9.75 28.33
C GLU A 230 -2.29 9.02 27.04
N GLU A 231 -1.85 9.50 25.86
CA GLU A 231 -2.19 8.94 24.56
C GLU A 231 -0.96 8.72 23.69
N PHE A 232 -0.97 7.65 22.91
CA PHE A 232 0.04 7.37 21.90
C PHE A 232 -0.46 7.83 20.53
N TYR A 233 0.33 8.62 19.84
CA TYR A 233 0.07 8.91 18.43
C TYR A 233 0.49 7.75 17.54
N ILE A 234 -0.31 7.51 16.50
CA ILE A 234 0.03 6.55 15.46
C ILE A 234 1.06 7.19 14.55
N PHE A 235 2.21 6.53 14.40
CA PHE A 235 3.38 7.12 13.75
C PHE A 235 3.22 7.33 12.26
N TYR A 236 3.83 8.41 11.80
CA TYR A 236 4.11 8.77 10.43
C TYR A 236 4.59 7.59 9.58
N ARG A 237 4.01 7.40 8.39
CA ARG A 237 4.35 6.38 7.38
C ARG A 237 3.98 4.93 7.70
N ALA A 238 3.11 4.68 8.64
CA ALA A 238 2.52 3.34 8.75
C ALA A 238 1.53 3.11 7.61
N LYS A 239 1.61 1.95 6.95
CA LYS A 239 0.58 1.49 6.03
C LYS A 239 -0.38 0.58 6.78
N PHE A 240 -1.66 0.89 6.71
CA PHE A 240 -2.69 0.10 7.35
C PHE A 240 -3.42 -0.78 6.33
N ILE A 241 -3.79 -1.97 6.74
CA ILE A 241 -4.46 -2.96 5.92
C ILE A 241 -5.73 -3.38 6.66
N LEU A 242 -6.86 -3.44 5.96
CA LEU A 242 -8.07 -4.05 6.45
C LEU A 242 -8.04 -5.56 6.13
N ASP A 243 -8.16 -6.40 7.15
CA ASP A 243 -8.57 -7.79 6.97
C ASP A 243 -10.12 -7.82 6.95
N GLU A 244 -10.69 -7.80 5.75
CA GLU A 244 -12.14 -7.78 5.57
C GLU A 244 -12.85 -8.98 6.19
N LYS A 245 -12.19 -10.15 6.21
CA LYS A 245 -12.78 -11.38 6.78
C LYS A 245 -12.95 -11.30 8.28
N LYS A 246 -12.01 -10.64 8.94
CA LYS A 246 -12.01 -10.46 10.39
C LYS A 246 -12.63 -9.13 10.81
N GLY A 247 -12.76 -8.17 9.91
CA GLY A 247 -13.20 -6.81 10.23
C GLY A 247 -12.20 -6.10 11.14
N ILE A 248 -10.90 -6.26 10.89
CA ILE A 248 -9.84 -5.62 11.68
C ILE A 248 -8.91 -4.79 10.78
N ILE A 249 -8.55 -3.59 11.23
CA ILE A 249 -7.47 -2.80 10.64
C ILE A 249 -6.18 -3.11 11.40
N ILE A 250 -5.12 -3.42 10.68
CA ILE A 250 -3.80 -3.73 11.23
C ILE A 250 -2.70 -2.90 10.58
N GLY A 251 -1.61 -2.68 11.30
CA GLY A 251 -0.39 -2.05 10.80
C GLY A 251 0.81 -2.38 11.67
N LEU A 252 1.98 -2.40 11.08
CA LEU A 252 3.25 -2.58 11.79
C LEU A 252 4.23 -1.51 11.37
N ILE A 253 4.83 -0.84 12.33
CA ILE A 253 5.94 0.09 12.11
C ILE A 253 6.88 0.10 13.30
N ALA A 254 8.17 0.09 13.07
CA ALA A 254 9.18 -0.03 14.10
C ALA A 254 8.85 -1.22 15.05
N ASP A 255 8.77 -0.96 16.34
CA ASP A 255 8.43 -1.95 17.37
C ASP A 255 6.95 -1.94 17.78
N ARG A 256 6.05 -1.53 16.90
CA ARG A 256 4.62 -1.32 17.20
C ARG A 256 3.72 -2.01 16.20
N PHE A 257 2.92 -2.94 16.69
CA PHE A 257 1.84 -3.56 15.93
C PHE A 257 0.50 -2.99 16.40
N PHE A 258 -0.27 -2.45 15.47
CA PHE A 258 -1.59 -1.86 15.71
C PHE A 258 -2.69 -2.78 15.27
N GLU A 259 -3.77 -2.80 16.04
CA GLU A 259 -4.98 -3.53 15.70
C GLU A 259 -6.21 -2.73 16.12
N ILE A 260 -7.18 -2.62 15.23
CA ILE A 260 -8.47 -1.99 15.49
C ILE A 260 -9.55 -2.97 15.05
N ASP A 261 -10.30 -3.48 16.01
CA ASP A 261 -11.42 -4.40 15.77
C ASP A 261 -12.69 -3.56 15.50
N LEU A 262 -13.14 -3.60 14.27
CA LEU A 262 -14.29 -2.84 13.76
C LEU A 262 -15.64 -3.49 14.10
N ASN A 263 -15.64 -4.71 14.64
CA ASN A 263 -16.86 -5.43 15.04
C ASN A 263 -17.27 -5.13 16.47
N LYS A 264 -16.43 -4.43 17.23
CA LYS A 264 -16.74 -4.08 18.61
C LYS A 264 -17.73 -2.92 18.67
N GLU A 265 -18.63 -2.95 19.65
CA GLU A 265 -19.56 -1.85 19.91
C GLU A 265 -18.82 -0.53 20.17
N LYS A 266 -17.76 -0.59 20.97
CA LYS A 266 -16.81 0.52 21.17
C LYS A 266 -15.51 0.20 20.45
N ILE A 267 -15.31 0.84 19.30
CA ILE A 267 -14.10 0.69 18.50
C ILE A 267 -12.97 1.44 19.20
N THR A 268 -11.94 0.72 19.61
CA THR A 268 -10.75 1.29 20.24
C THR A 268 -9.51 0.63 19.68
N PRO A 269 -8.45 1.39 19.36
CA PRO A 269 -7.21 0.83 18.89
C PRO A 269 -6.46 0.13 20.01
N MET A 270 -5.80 -0.97 19.68
CA MET A 270 -4.85 -1.68 20.51
C MET A 270 -3.46 -1.53 19.95
N LEU A 271 -2.48 -1.35 20.81
CA LEU A 271 -1.08 -1.27 20.48
C LEU A 271 -0.32 -2.40 21.16
N TYR A 272 0.34 -3.23 20.38
CA TYR A 272 1.20 -4.29 20.87
C TYR A 272 2.67 -3.89 20.70
N GLY A 273 3.38 -3.81 21.83
CA GLY A 273 4.83 -3.60 21.83
C GLY A 273 5.54 -4.86 21.36
N MET A 274 6.35 -4.71 20.33
CA MET A 274 7.06 -5.81 19.68
C MET A 274 8.54 -5.89 20.10
N TRP A 275 9.00 -4.98 20.96
CA TRP A 275 10.41 -4.88 21.35
C TRP A 275 11.03 -6.22 21.76
N ASP A 276 10.48 -6.86 22.81
CA ASP A 276 11.06 -8.09 23.36
C ASP A 276 11.03 -9.24 22.33
N LYS A 277 10.05 -9.23 21.44
CA LYS A 277 9.92 -10.21 20.36
C LYS A 277 10.96 -9.99 19.26
N MET A 278 11.20 -8.72 18.92
CA MET A 278 12.26 -8.35 17.95
C MET A 278 13.65 -8.67 18.49
N GLU A 279 13.93 -8.38 19.77
CA GLU A 279 15.21 -8.74 20.39
C GLU A 279 15.46 -10.25 20.36
N LYS A 280 14.46 -11.08 20.69
CA LYS A 280 14.56 -12.54 20.61
C LYS A 280 14.92 -13.05 19.20
N MET A 281 14.46 -12.33 18.17
CA MET A 281 14.71 -12.67 16.76
C MET A 281 15.92 -11.93 16.17
N ASN A 282 16.69 -11.22 16.99
CA ASN A 282 17.82 -10.38 16.57
C ASN A 282 17.43 -9.37 15.46
N LEU A 283 16.26 -8.82 15.54
CA LEU A 283 15.72 -7.85 14.59
C LEU A 283 15.77 -6.43 15.19
N LYS A 284 16.43 -5.51 14.51
CA LYS A 284 16.51 -4.11 14.97
C LYS A 284 15.25 -3.33 14.58
N LYS A 285 14.60 -2.73 15.57
CA LYS A 285 13.34 -1.99 15.40
C LYS A 285 13.40 -0.81 14.44
N TYR A 286 14.50 -0.06 14.45
CA TYR A 286 14.60 1.21 13.69
C TYR A 286 14.62 1.07 12.16
N GLY A 287 14.72 -0.14 11.67
CA GLY A 287 14.67 -0.39 10.23
C GLY A 287 13.38 -1.02 9.75
N VAL A 288 12.44 -1.35 10.65
CA VAL A 288 11.16 -1.94 10.24
C VAL A 288 10.31 -0.90 9.57
N ASN A 289 10.07 -1.12 8.27
CA ASN A 289 9.29 -0.23 7.42
C ASN A 289 7.79 -0.51 7.58
N GLY A 290 6.99 0.57 7.53
CA GLY A 290 5.53 0.46 7.58
C GLY A 290 4.88 -0.18 6.35
N ASN A 291 5.62 -0.45 5.28
CA ASN A 291 5.15 -1.17 4.11
C ASN A 291 5.05 -2.67 4.42
N THR A 292 3.85 -3.17 4.53
CA THR A 292 3.56 -4.55 4.90
C THR A 292 2.62 -5.21 3.90
N SER A 293 2.58 -6.54 3.88
CA SER A 293 1.66 -7.32 3.06
C SER A 293 0.99 -8.39 3.91
N LEU A 294 -0.33 -8.50 3.83
CA LEU A 294 -1.11 -9.49 4.57
C LEU A 294 -1.52 -10.64 3.66
N GLN A 295 -1.28 -11.88 4.11
CA GLN A 295 -1.79 -13.07 3.45
C GLN A 295 -2.31 -14.07 4.50
N GLY A 296 -3.61 -14.26 4.54
CA GLY A 296 -4.25 -15.01 5.63
C GLY A 296 -3.97 -14.37 6.98
N ASP A 297 -3.44 -15.14 7.91
CA ASP A 297 -3.09 -14.67 9.26
C ASP A 297 -1.65 -14.17 9.39
N LEU A 298 -0.94 -14.05 8.29
CA LEU A 298 0.48 -13.71 8.27
C LEU A 298 0.69 -12.31 7.70
N LEU A 299 1.30 -11.45 8.50
CA LEU A 299 1.75 -10.12 8.09
C LEU A 299 3.24 -10.18 7.76
N TYR A 300 3.56 -9.92 6.52
CA TYR A 300 4.93 -9.84 6.02
C TYR A 300 5.42 -8.42 6.08
N PHE A 301 6.65 -8.23 6.54
CA PHE A 301 7.27 -6.92 6.68
C PHE A 301 8.76 -7.00 6.36
N TYR A 302 9.43 -5.88 6.20
CA TYR A 302 10.87 -5.83 5.98
C TYR A 302 11.55 -4.76 6.81
N ASN A 303 12.85 -4.97 7.04
CA ASN A 303 13.74 -4.07 7.73
C ASN A 303 14.74 -3.48 6.72
N ASP A 304 14.63 -2.19 6.47
CA ASP A 304 15.45 -1.48 5.49
C ASP A 304 16.93 -1.45 5.83
N LYS A 305 17.27 -1.41 7.14
CA LYS A 305 18.64 -1.24 7.60
C LYS A 305 19.40 -2.56 7.68
N GLU A 306 18.72 -3.60 8.11
CA GLU A 306 19.33 -4.92 8.26
C GLU A 306 19.12 -5.79 7.00
N LEU A 307 18.40 -5.26 6.00
CA LEU A 307 18.08 -5.95 4.75
C LEU A 307 17.41 -7.31 4.96
N GLN A 308 16.55 -7.39 5.94
CA GLN A 308 15.85 -8.61 6.35
C GLN A 308 14.36 -8.49 6.07
N PHE A 309 13.67 -9.60 5.88
CA PHE A 309 12.22 -9.63 5.98
C PHE A 309 11.78 -10.52 7.13
N GLY A 310 10.60 -10.23 7.67
CA GLY A 310 10.02 -10.97 8.75
C GLY A 310 8.57 -11.34 8.49
N VAL A 311 8.06 -12.27 9.28
CA VAL A 311 6.67 -12.71 9.26
C VAL A 311 6.14 -12.68 10.68
N LEU A 312 5.03 -11.98 10.87
CA LEU A 312 4.28 -11.87 12.12
C LEU A 312 2.95 -12.60 11.96
N ASP A 313 2.63 -13.47 12.91
CA ASP A 313 1.30 -14.07 13.03
C ASP A 313 0.39 -13.07 13.77
N ILE A 314 -0.63 -12.57 13.05
CA ILE A 314 -1.53 -11.54 13.59
C ILE A 314 -2.46 -12.05 14.69
N ASN A 315 -2.67 -13.36 14.83
CA ASN A 315 -3.50 -13.92 15.90
C ASN A 315 -2.71 -14.01 17.22
N THR A 316 -1.50 -14.57 17.16
CA THR A 316 -0.65 -14.74 18.35
C THR A 316 0.17 -13.50 18.67
N LYS A 317 0.29 -12.56 17.73
CA LYS A 317 1.18 -11.39 17.81
C LYS A 317 2.66 -11.78 17.95
N GLU A 318 3.04 -12.96 17.48
CA GLU A 318 4.43 -13.45 17.52
C GLU A 318 5.13 -13.26 16.16
N ILE A 319 6.39 -12.85 16.21
CA ILE A 319 7.27 -12.88 15.03
C ILE A 319 7.74 -14.33 14.87
N ILE A 320 7.21 -15.00 13.86
CA ILE A 320 7.45 -16.43 13.63
C ILE A 320 8.64 -16.72 12.70
N TYR A 321 9.11 -15.70 12.00
CA TYR A 321 10.25 -15.81 11.09
C TYR A 321 10.95 -14.46 10.88
N VAL A 322 12.26 -14.48 10.80
CA VAL A 322 13.12 -13.39 10.30
C VAL A 322 14.18 -14.02 9.41
N SER A 323 14.40 -13.46 8.24
CA SER A 323 15.41 -13.93 7.30
C SER A 323 16.82 -13.51 7.74
N GLU A 324 17.84 -14.20 7.24
CA GLU A 324 19.19 -13.63 7.15
C GLU A 324 19.14 -12.39 6.23
N PRO A 325 20.18 -11.52 6.31
CA PRO A 325 20.30 -10.41 5.37
C PRO A 325 20.28 -10.90 3.92
N ILE A 326 19.35 -10.38 3.12
CA ILE A 326 19.09 -10.86 1.75
C ILE A 326 19.96 -10.19 0.69
N ALA A 327 20.56 -9.05 1.02
CA ALA A 327 21.49 -8.31 0.17
C ALA A 327 22.74 -7.91 0.97
N VAL A 328 23.82 -7.60 0.27
CA VAL A 328 25.07 -7.12 0.87
C VAL A 328 25.12 -5.61 0.74
N VAL A 329 25.42 -4.93 1.85
CA VAL A 329 25.73 -3.50 1.83
C VAL A 329 27.15 -3.37 1.29
N GLU A 330 27.35 -2.93 0.08
CA GLU A 330 28.65 -2.51 -0.40
C GLU A 330 29.09 -1.23 0.35
N ARG A 331 30.28 -1.25 0.91
CA ARG A 331 30.75 -0.25 1.90
C ARG A 331 30.92 1.17 1.37
N ASP A 332 30.93 1.37 0.06
CA ASP A 332 31.23 2.67 -0.56
C ASP A 332 30.01 3.40 -1.14
N ASP A 333 28.83 2.75 -1.24
CA ASP A 333 27.63 3.41 -1.67
C ASP A 333 26.56 3.39 -0.58
N SER A 334 26.25 4.57 -0.13
CA SER A 334 25.22 4.88 0.81
C SER A 334 23.89 4.22 0.42
N PHE A 335 23.49 3.18 1.15
CA PHE A 335 22.09 2.78 1.29
C PHE A 335 21.51 1.78 0.30
N THR A 336 22.06 0.59 0.21
CA THR A 336 21.22 -0.56 -0.21
C THR A 336 20.01 -0.62 0.73
N ARG A 337 18.80 -0.58 0.17
CA ARG A 337 17.51 -0.62 0.91
C ARG A 337 16.58 -1.61 0.25
N LEU A 338 15.71 -2.20 1.04
CA LEU A 338 14.55 -2.90 0.50
C LEU A 338 13.49 -1.86 0.12
N ARG A 339 12.91 -1.98 -1.08
CA ARG A 339 11.98 -1.01 -1.63
C ARG A 339 10.54 -1.47 -1.61
N ASP A 340 10.32 -2.75 -1.91
CA ASP A 340 8.99 -3.29 -2.07
C ASP A 340 8.97 -4.77 -1.67
N LEU A 341 7.85 -5.19 -1.08
CA LEU A 341 7.59 -6.57 -0.69
C LEU A 341 6.19 -6.96 -1.15
N LYS A 342 6.10 -8.01 -1.95
CA LYS A 342 4.84 -8.61 -2.38
C LYS A 342 4.81 -10.09 -2.01
N VAL A 343 3.62 -10.59 -1.73
CA VAL A 343 3.40 -12.00 -1.37
C VAL A 343 2.36 -12.58 -2.31
N SER A 344 2.62 -13.76 -2.83
CA SER A 344 1.69 -14.50 -3.67
C SER A 344 1.87 -15.98 -3.44
N GLU A 345 0.79 -16.68 -3.12
CA GLU A 345 0.80 -18.11 -2.79
C GLU A 345 1.78 -18.41 -1.63
N ASN A 346 2.78 -19.25 -1.84
CA ASN A 346 3.81 -19.58 -0.87
C ASN A 346 5.13 -18.81 -1.06
N LYS A 347 5.12 -17.74 -1.90
CA LYS A 347 6.32 -16.98 -2.26
C LYS A 347 6.30 -15.55 -1.75
N VAL A 348 7.49 -15.07 -1.40
CA VAL A 348 7.77 -13.68 -1.04
C VAL A 348 8.73 -13.11 -2.09
N TYR A 349 8.37 -11.95 -2.60
CA TYR A 349 9.10 -11.20 -3.63
C TYR A 349 9.57 -9.90 -3.01
N ILE A 350 10.86 -9.64 -3.04
CA ILE A 350 11.46 -8.44 -2.42
C ILE A 350 12.39 -7.78 -3.43
N LEU A 351 12.10 -6.53 -3.76
CA LEU A 351 12.94 -5.71 -4.61
C LEU A 351 13.84 -4.84 -3.74
N ASP A 352 15.14 -4.85 -4.02
CA ASP A 352 16.10 -3.95 -3.39
C ASP A 352 16.44 -2.72 -4.25
N SER A 353 17.19 -1.78 -3.68
CA SER A 353 17.61 -0.56 -4.37
C SER A 353 18.69 -0.79 -5.43
N ASN A 354 19.33 -1.96 -5.44
CA ASN A 354 20.30 -2.38 -6.45
C ASN A 354 19.60 -3.01 -7.66
N HIS A 355 18.26 -2.91 -7.71
CA HIS A 355 17.46 -3.48 -8.77
C HIS A 355 17.51 -5.01 -8.85
N THR A 356 17.72 -5.69 -7.71
CA THR A 356 17.62 -7.14 -7.64
C THR A 356 16.30 -7.55 -6.99
N LEU A 357 15.54 -8.39 -7.69
CA LEU A 357 14.32 -9.02 -7.17
C LEU A 357 14.66 -10.37 -6.58
N HIS A 358 14.55 -10.49 -5.27
CA HIS A 358 14.77 -11.72 -4.51
C HIS A 358 13.46 -12.48 -4.36
N ILE A 359 13.47 -13.77 -4.68
CA ILE A 359 12.28 -14.63 -4.61
C ILE A 359 12.54 -15.73 -3.60
N PHE A 360 11.74 -15.76 -2.54
CA PHE A 360 11.76 -16.76 -1.50
C PHE A 360 10.51 -17.64 -1.60
N GLU A 361 10.67 -18.91 -1.30
CA GLU A 361 9.57 -19.86 -1.20
C GLU A 361 9.47 -20.40 0.22
N ARG A 362 8.25 -20.44 0.73
CA ARG A 362 7.95 -21.05 2.03
C ARG A 362 8.02 -22.55 1.89
N GLU A 363 8.94 -23.19 2.62
CA GLU A 363 9.00 -24.63 2.73
C GLU A 363 7.76 -25.12 3.48
N GLU A 364 7.03 -26.05 2.89
CA GLU A 364 5.98 -26.77 3.60
C GLU A 364 6.62 -27.52 4.76
N GLN A 365 6.24 -27.22 5.98
CA GLN A 365 6.57 -28.07 7.12
C GLN A 365 5.91 -29.42 6.83
N LEU A 366 6.71 -30.44 6.55
CA LEU A 366 6.27 -31.83 6.60
C LEU A 366 5.48 -32.01 7.90
N LYS A 367 4.16 -32.21 7.80
CA LYS A 367 3.35 -32.61 8.94
C LYS A 367 3.97 -33.92 9.41
N ILE A 368 4.77 -33.85 10.47
CA ILE A 368 5.15 -35.02 11.23
C ILE A 368 3.84 -35.50 11.85
N THR A 369 3.20 -36.43 11.17
CA THR A 369 2.11 -37.24 11.74
C THR A 369 2.71 -38.04 12.88
N THR A 370 2.54 -37.51 14.10
CA THR A 370 2.68 -38.28 15.35
C THR A 370 1.38 -39.03 15.63
#